data_317e3873abffbc0d2109aabe7e7f1f40
#
_entry.id   317e3873abffbc0d2109aabe7e7f1f40
#
_cell.length_a   1.000
_cell.length_b   1.000
_cell.length_c   1.000
_cell.angle_alpha   90.00
_cell.angle_beta   90.00
_cell.angle_gamma   90.00
#
_symmetry.space_group_name_H-M   'P 1'
#
loop_
_entity.id
_entity.type
_entity.pdbx_description
1 polymer ?
#
loop_
_entity_poly.entity_id
_entity_poly.type
_entity_poly.pdbx_seq_one_letter_code
_entity_poly.pdbx_strand_id
1 'polypeptide(L)'
;MSTADPNAVIVTGENPFIRLSPTDSDDYTTNASFWRIIFSPAGPGHVLYLKSELTDARWSIYADNIAMARWLQRTVQGMLNSELADASLPVSEAQFTRSGDPRYFWTERAVARGEEISLTWYDIGEPLLIHTQPNAVPGRRYGVCTVLLPALGARLTRNGIAASGRPWRREREGRPFSTCALAFSESWTDVRT
;
A
#
# COMPACT_ATOMS: atom_id res chain seq x y z
N MET A 1 -10.62 27.43 8.89
CA MET A 1 -9.94 26.21 8.45
C MET A 1 -9.93 25.26 9.64
N SER A 2 -10.58 24.09 9.53
CA SER A 2 -10.52 23.06 10.58
C SER A 2 -9.12 22.47 10.56
N THR A 3 -8.36 22.65 11.64
CA THR A 3 -7.07 21.98 11.81
C THR A 3 -7.35 20.51 12.15
N ALA A 4 -6.66 19.58 11.50
CA ALA A 4 -6.75 18.16 11.86
C ALA A 4 -6.38 18.01 13.34
N ASP A 5 -7.28 17.39 14.12
CA ASP A 5 -6.97 17.03 15.49
C ASP A 5 -6.02 15.83 15.45
N PRO A 6 -4.78 15.93 15.97
CA PRO A 6 -3.84 14.81 16.00
C PRO A 6 -4.38 13.62 16.82
N ASN A 7 -5.42 13.84 17.64
CA ASN A 7 -6.09 12.76 18.38
C ASN A 7 -7.20 12.06 17.56
N ALA A 8 -7.48 12.52 16.34
CA ALA A 8 -8.45 11.89 15.45
C ALA A 8 -7.81 10.86 14.49
N VAL A 9 -6.68 10.27 14.88
CA VAL A 9 -6.04 9.19 14.14
C VAL A 9 -6.96 7.97 14.09
N ILE A 10 -7.31 7.54 12.88
CA ILE A 10 -8.13 6.34 12.65
C ILE A 10 -7.29 5.11 12.34
N VAL A 11 -6.13 5.29 11.76
CA VAL A 11 -5.17 4.22 11.49
C VAL A 11 -3.75 4.79 11.43
N THR A 12 -2.79 4.03 11.92
CA THR A 12 -1.36 4.30 11.74
C THR A 12 -0.60 3.02 11.50
N GLY A 13 0.44 3.10 10.68
CA GLY A 13 1.29 1.99 10.31
C GLY A 13 2.23 2.31 9.18
N GLU A 14 2.51 1.31 8.39
CA GLU A 14 3.33 1.36 7.19
C GLU A 14 2.46 0.98 5.98
N ASN A 15 2.66 1.63 4.84
CA ASN A 15 1.91 1.32 3.61
C ASN A 15 2.83 1.34 2.37
N PRO A 16 3.83 0.46 2.26
CA PRO A 16 4.56 0.31 1.01
C PRO A 16 3.66 -0.21 -0.12
N PHE A 17 3.91 0.26 -1.34
CA PHE A 17 3.10 -0.12 -2.48
C PHE A 17 3.95 -0.31 -3.74
N ILE A 18 3.47 -1.19 -4.63
CA ILE A 18 4.02 -1.45 -5.95
C ILE A 18 2.93 -1.30 -7.00
N ARG A 19 3.16 -0.45 -8.00
CA ARG A 19 2.35 -0.38 -9.23
C ARG A 19 3.29 -0.49 -10.41
N LEU A 20 3.16 -1.58 -11.17
CA LEU A 20 3.98 -1.84 -12.35
C LEU A 20 3.17 -1.56 -13.60
N SER A 21 3.79 -0.90 -14.56
CA SER A 21 3.20 -0.60 -15.86
C SER A 21 4.12 -1.11 -16.98
N PRO A 22 3.59 -1.64 -18.07
CA PRO A 22 4.38 -2.03 -19.24
C PRO A 22 4.87 -0.80 -20.04
N THR A 23 4.19 0.34 -19.94
CA THR A 23 4.33 1.48 -20.85
C THR A 23 4.31 2.84 -20.16
N ASP A 24 4.94 3.00 -19.02
CA ASP A 24 5.02 4.30 -18.31
C ASP A 24 3.69 5.09 -18.33
N SER A 25 2.60 4.42 -17.93
CA SER A 25 1.23 4.93 -17.90
C SER A 25 0.52 4.48 -16.63
N ASP A 26 -0.68 5.02 -16.37
CA ASP A 26 -1.54 4.58 -15.27
C ASP A 26 -2.27 3.25 -15.56
N ASP A 27 -1.95 2.60 -16.68
CA ASP A 27 -2.41 1.26 -17.02
C ASP A 27 -1.51 0.21 -16.36
N TYR A 28 -1.84 -0.13 -15.12
CA TYR A 28 -1.02 -1.03 -14.29
C TYR A 28 -1.36 -2.49 -14.53
N THR A 29 -0.36 -3.30 -14.90
CA THR A 29 -0.46 -4.77 -14.89
C THR A 29 -0.42 -5.34 -13.47
N THR A 30 0.18 -4.61 -12.53
CA THR A 30 0.25 -4.97 -11.12
C THR A 30 -0.05 -3.77 -10.24
N ASN A 31 -0.94 -3.96 -9.27
CA ASN A 31 -1.25 -3.01 -8.21
C ASN A 31 -1.25 -3.76 -6.88
N ALA A 32 -0.27 -3.46 -6.04
CA ALA A 32 -0.08 -4.06 -4.73
C ALA A 32 0.00 -2.97 -3.67
N SER A 33 -0.86 -3.04 -2.65
CA SER A 33 -0.84 -2.18 -1.46
C SER A 33 -0.64 -3.07 -0.25
N PHE A 34 0.53 -2.97 0.36
CA PHE A 34 0.88 -3.69 1.57
C PHE A 34 0.67 -2.78 2.78
N TRP A 35 0.09 -3.31 3.85
CA TRP A 35 -0.08 -2.58 5.10
C TRP A 35 0.44 -3.39 6.27
N ARG A 36 1.19 -2.72 7.11
CA ARG A 36 1.50 -3.17 8.46
C ARG A 36 0.89 -2.18 9.43
N ILE A 37 -0.27 -2.53 9.94
CA ILE A 37 -1.04 -1.69 10.85
C ILE A 37 -0.54 -1.86 12.28
N ILE A 38 -0.15 -0.76 12.91
CA ILE A 38 0.22 -0.70 14.33
C ILE A 38 -1.01 -0.39 15.17
N PHE A 39 -1.88 0.49 14.67
CA PHE A 39 -3.13 0.88 15.32
C PHE A 39 -4.27 0.99 14.31
N SER A 40 -5.41 0.37 14.63
CA SER A 40 -6.72 0.62 14.03
C SER A 40 -7.81 0.23 15.03
N PRO A 41 -9.09 0.66 14.85
CA PRO A 41 -10.21 0.20 15.69
C PRO A 41 -10.45 -1.31 15.66
N ALA A 42 -9.95 -2.00 14.62
CA ALA A 42 -10.06 -3.46 14.48
C ALA A 42 -8.77 -4.21 14.89
N GLY A 43 -7.85 -3.50 15.57
CA GLY A 43 -6.58 -4.04 16.05
C GLY A 43 -5.42 -3.90 15.05
N PRO A 44 -4.22 -4.33 15.45
CA PRO A 44 -3.04 -4.36 14.60
C PRO A 44 -3.05 -5.58 13.66
N GLY A 45 -2.16 -5.59 12.67
CA GLY A 45 -1.96 -6.73 11.76
C GLY A 45 -1.35 -6.32 10.44
N HIS A 46 -1.22 -7.31 9.55
CA HIS A 46 -0.72 -7.11 8.19
C HIS A 46 -1.81 -7.45 7.18
N VAL A 47 -1.80 -6.74 6.05
CA VAL A 47 -2.63 -7.07 4.91
C VAL A 47 -1.95 -6.67 3.60
N LEU A 48 -2.04 -7.53 2.61
CA LEU A 48 -1.66 -7.27 1.23
C LEU A 48 -2.92 -7.31 0.35
N TYR A 49 -3.23 -6.20 -0.31
CA TYR A 49 -4.18 -6.12 -1.41
C TYR A 49 -3.38 -6.22 -2.71
N LEU A 50 -3.67 -7.23 -3.52
CA LEU A 50 -2.93 -7.51 -4.75
C LEU A 50 -3.87 -7.75 -5.93
N LYS A 51 -3.64 -7.01 -7.03
CA LYS A 51 -4.19 -7.29 -8.35
C LYS A 51 -3.02 -7.35 -9.34
N SER A 52 -2.87 -8.45 -10.04
CA SER A 52 -1.79 -8.69 -11.00
C SER A 52 -2.23 -9.71 -12.02
N GLU A 53 -1.55 -9.79 -13.17
CA GLU A 53 -1.70 -10.93 -14.08
C GLU A 53 -1.38 -12.26 -13.37
N LEU A 54 -0.54 -12.25 -12.33
CA LEU A 54 -0.26 -13.44 -11.51
C LEU A 54 -1.45 -13.87 -10.64
N THR A 55 -2.47 -13.02 -10.49
CA THR A 55 -3.74 -13.29 -9.81
C THR A 55 -4.93 -13.26 -10.79
N ASP A 56 -4.70 -13.60 -12.06
CA ASP A 56 -5.70 -13.54 -13.13
C ASP A 56 -6.38 -12.15 -13.27
N ALA A 57 -5.62 -11.09 -13.00
CA ALA A 57 -6.07 -9.70 -12.96
C ALA A 57 -7.24 -9.44 -12.00
N ARG A 58 -7.39 -10.27 -10.96
CA ARG A 58 -8.39 -10.11 -9.90
C ARG A 58 -7.73 -9.67 -8.59
N TRP A 59 -8.50 -8.95 -7.78
CA TRP A 59 -8.06 -8.61 -6.43
C TRP A 59 -8.03 -9.85 -5.54
N SER A 60 -6.90 -10.05 -4.88
CA SER A 60 -6.67 -11.04 -3.82
C SER A 60 -6.24 -10.30 -2.55
N ILE A 61 -6.74 -10.74 -1.41
CA ILE A 61 -6.44 -10.12 -0.12
C ILE A 61 -5.80 -11.19 0.76
N TYR A 62 -4.65 -10.89 1.33
CA TYR A 62 -3.90 -11.74 2.25
C TYR A 62 -3.76 -11.02 3.58
N ALA A 63 -4.07 -11.66 4.71
CA ALA A 63 -4.03 -11.01 6.02
C ALA A 63 -3.74 -11.99 7.15
N ASP A 64 -3.08 -11.50 8.21
CA ASP A 64 -2.95 -12.22 9.49
C ASP A 64 -4.05 -11.81 10.49
N ASN A 65 -4.71 -10.67 10.27
CA ASN A 65 -5.89 -10.23 11.01
C ASN A 65 -7.02 -9.89 10.04
N ILE A 66 -7.93 -10.84 9.82
CA ILE A 66 -9.03 -10.70 8.86
C ILE A 66 -9.98 -9.53 9.24
N ALA A 67 -10.26 -9.35 10.52
CA ALA A 67 -11.14 -8.28 10.99
C ALA A 67 -10.54 -6.89 10.66
N MET A 68 -9.24 -6.71 10.90
CA MET A 68 -8.50 -5.49 10.55
C MET A 68 -8.47 -5.29 9.03
N ALA A 69 -8.17 -6.33 8.25
CA ALA A 69 -8.13 -6.26 6.79
C ALA A 69 -9.49 -5.82 6.21
N ARG A 70 -10.60 -6.36 6.72
CA ARG A 70 -11.97 -5.97 6.33
C ARG A 70 -12.32 -4.55 6.74
N TRP A 71 -11.89 -4.14 7.94
CA TRP A 71 -12.08 -2.76 8.39
C TRP A 71 -11.33 -1.79 7.46
N LEU A 72 -10.05 -2.04 7.18
CA LEU A 72 -9.22 -1.21 6.33
C LEU A 72 -9.75 -1.19 4.88
N GLN A 73 -10.22 -2.34 4.37
CA GLN A 73 -10.85 -2.46 3.06
C GLN A 73 -12.03 -1.49 2.92
N ARG A 74 -12.96 -1.50 3.88
CA ARG A 74 -14.15 -0.63 3.85
C ARG A 74 -13.84 0.84 4.09
N THR A 75 -12.88 1.13 4.98
CA THR A 75 -12.65 2.49 5.47
C THR A 75 -11.70 3.28 4.58
N VAL A 76 -10.61 2.65 4.12
CA VAL A 76 -9.54 3.33 3.39
C VAL A 76 -9.41 2.82 1.95
N GLN A 77 -9.24 1.50 1.78
CA GLN A 77 -8.88 0.96 0.47
C GLN A 77 -10.01 1.09 -0.57
N GLY A 78 -11.26 0.86 -0.17
CA GLY A 78 -12.42 1.04 -1.06
C GLY A 78 -12.66 2.49 -1.47
N MET A 79 -12.22 3.47 -0.65
CA MET A 79 -12.23 4.89 -1.02
C MET A 79 -11.12 5.22 -2.03
N LEU A 80 -9.94 4.58 -1.90
CA LEU A 80 -8.80 4.78 -2.80
C LEU A 80 -8.98 4.03 -4.12
N ASN A 81 -9.66 2.90 -4.11
CA ASN A 81 -9.94 2.07 -5.27
C ASN A 81 -11.31 1.41 -5.11
N SER A 82 -12.26 1.82 -5.94
CA SER A 82 -13.66 1.38 -5.86
C SER A 82 -13.85 -0.13 -6.05
N GLU A 83 -12.96 -0.81 -6.77
CA GLU A 83 -13.01 -2.28 -6.90
C GLU A 83 -12.78 -2.99 -5.55
N LEU A 84 -12.02 -2.37 -4.65
CA LEU A 84 -11.79 -2.89 -3.30
C LEU A 84 -12.97 -2.64 -2.35
N ALA A 85 -13.98 -1.88 -2.76
CA ALA A 85 -15.21 -1.71 -1.97
C ALA A 85 -16.08 -2.99 -1.93
N ASP A 86 -15.84 -3.95 -2.84
CA ASP A 86 -16.55 -5.22 -2.87
C ASP A 86 -16.21 -6.10 -1.66
N ALA A 87 -17.16 -6.22 -0.74
CA ALA A 87 -17.01 -7.02 0.47
C ALA A 87 -16.95 -8.55 0.21
N SER A 88 -17.29 -9.00 -0.99
CA SER A 88 -17.27 -10.42 -1.38
C SER A 88 -15.87 -10.91 -1.77
N LEU A 89 -14.90 -10.00 -1.98
CA LEU A 89 -13.53 -10.36 -2.30
C LEU A 89 -12.97 -11.35 -1.26
N PRO A 90 -12.36 -12.46 -1.68
CA PRO A 90 -11.85 -13.45 -0.73
C PRO A 90 -10.65 -12.89 0.05
N VAL A 91 -10.58 -13.23 1.35
CA VAL A 91 -9.39 -12.98 2.19
C VAL A 91 -8.76 -14.30 2.53
N SER A 92 -7.50 -14.46 2.21
CA SER A 92 -6.68 -15.62 2.58
C SER A 92 -5.88 -15.28 3.83
N GLU A 93 -5.90 -16.19 4.81
CA GLU A 93 -5.02 -16.10 5.97
C GLU A 93 -3.57 -16.29 5.51
N ALA A 94 -2.67 -15.40 5.97
CA ALA A 94 -1.27 -15.38 5.57
C ALA A 94 -0.35 -15.04 6.72
N GLN A 95 0.90 -15.49 6.62
CA GLN A 95 2.01 -15.08 7.48
C GLN A 95 2.87 -14.07 6.74
N PHE A 96 3.38 -13.09 7.48
CA PHE A 96 4.17 -12.01 6.92
C PHE A 96 5.56 -11.97 7.52
N THR A 97 6.56 -11.78 6.68
CA THR A 97 7.96 -11.57 7.06
C THR A 97 8.56 -10.46 6.23
N ARG A 98 9.61 -9.84 6.75
CA ARG A 98 10.34 -8.79 6.04
C ARG A 98 11.84 -8.94 6.19
N SER A 99 12.58 -8.39 5.22
CA SER A 99 14.03 -8.38 5.22
C SER A 99 14.58 -7.22 4.39
N GLY A 100 15.84 -6.90 4.60
CA GLY A 100 16.54 -5.87 3.84
C GLY A 100 16.96 -4.68 4.71
N ASP A 101 17.61 -3.72 4.05
CA ASP A 101 17.99 -2.42 4.59
C ASP A 101 17.42 -1.36 3.64
N PRO A 102 16.54 -0.48 4.09
CA PRO A 102 15.87 0.50 3.22
C PRO A 102 16.81 1.50 2.54
N ARG A 103 18.09 1.51 2.89
CA ARG A 103 19.12 2.26 2.15
C ARG A 103 19.47 1.61 0.80
N TYR A 104 19.19 0.32 0.63
CA TYR A 104 19.57 -0.45 -0.56
C TYR A 104 18.39 -1.16 -1.19
N PHE A 105 17.70 -1.98 -0.40
CA PHE A 105 16.50 -2.70 -0.82
C PHE A 105 15.65 -3.08 0.40
N TRP A 106 14.38 -3.30 0.15
CA TRP A 106 13.44 -3.78 1.14
C TRP A 106 12.55 -4.86 0.54
N THR A 107 12.26 -5.89 1.29
CA THR A 107 11.39 -6.99 0.86
C THR A 107 10.35 -7.29 1.92
N GLU A 108 9.08 -7.29 1.51
CA GLU A 108 7.95 -7.85 2.27
C GLU A 108 7.52 -9.15 1.61
N ARG A 109 7.21 -10.14 2.44
CA ARG A 109 6.79 -11.47 1.99
C ARG A 109 5.50 -11.87 2.68
N ALA A 110 4.53 -12.38 1.90
CA ALA A 110 3.30 -13.01 2.39
C ALA A 110 3.29 -14.48 1.98
N VAL A 111 2.97 -15.39 2.92
CA VAL A 111 2.86 -16.83 2.68
C VAL A 111 1.48 -17.29 3.09
N ALA A 112 0.72 -17.85 2.16
CA ALA A 112 -0.64 -18.36 2.36
C ALA A 112 -0.87 -19.65 1.59
N ARG A 113 -1.28 -20.73 2.29
CA ARG A 113 -1.73 -22.00 1.67
C ARG A 113 -0.86 -22.52 0.51
N GLY A 114 0.46 -22.47 0.65
CA GLY A 114 1.40 -22.93 -0.40
C GLY A 114 1.66 -21.90 -1.50
N GLU A 115 1.16 -20.67 -1.35
CA GLU A 115 1.54 -19.51 -2.13
C GLU A 115 2.56 -18.66 -1.38
N GLU A 116 3.56 -18.18 -2.08
CA GLU A 116 4.49 -17.16 -1.60
C GLU A 116 4.43 -15.95 -2.53
N ILE A 117 4.18 -14.78 -1.95
CA ILE A 117 4.24 -13.49 -2.66
C ILE A 117 5.35 -12.68 -2.04
N SER A 118 6.25 -12.18 -2.89
CA SER A 118 7.36 -11.34 -2.47
C SER A 118 7.33 -10.00 -3.20
N LEU A 119 7.38 -8.93 -2.42
CA LEU A 119 7.44 -7.55 -2.91
C LEU A 119 8.81 -6.99 -2.55
N THR A 120 9.57 -6.56 -3.53
CA THR A 120 10.90 -6.00 -3.32
C THR A 120 11.01 -4.63 -3.94
N TRP A 121 11.52 -3.67 -3.18
CA TRP A 121 11.84 -2.30 -3.60
C TRP A 121 13.34 -2.11 -3.54
N TYR A 122 13.89 -1.42 -4.54
CA TYR A 122 15.32 -1.09 -4.65
C TYR A 122 15.49 0.22 -5.42
N ASP A 123 16.70 0.73 -5.55
CA ASP A 123 16.98 2.08 -6.06
C ASP A 123 16.13 3.12 -5.31
N ILE A 124 16.28 3.13 -3.99
CA ILE A 124 15.47 3.96 -3.09
C ILE A 124 15.93 5.42 -3.21
N GLY A 125 15.00 6.29 -3.52
CA GLY A 125 15.23 7.74 -3.64
C GLY A 125 15.07 8.49 -2.32
N GLU A 126 15.23 9.81 -2.41
CA GLU A 126 15.11 10.72 -1.26
C GLU A 126 13.68 10.74 -0.70
N PRO A 127 13.52 10.84 0.63
CA PRO A 127 12.21 10.84 1.26
C PRO A 127 11.41 12.10 0.91
N LEU A 128 10.10 11.93 0.74
CA LEU A 128 9.11 12.98 0.53
C LEU A 128 8.07 12.96 1.63
N LEU A 129 7.88 14.08 2.31
CA LEU A 129 6.74 14.23 3.23
C LEU A 129 5.48 14.54 2.44
N ILE A 130 4.47 13.73 2.60
CA ILE A 130 3.11 13.96 2.10
C ILE A 130 2.21 14.25 3.27
N HIS A 131 1.58 15.41 3.26
CA HIS A 131 0.59 15.79 4.26
C HIS A 131 -0.63 16.41 3.59
N THR A 132 -1.79 15.85 3.85
CA THR A 132 -3.08 16.42 3.44
C THR A 132 -4.03 16.45 4.63
N GLN A 133 -4.80 17.54 4.72
CA GLN A 133 -5.85 17.65 5.73
C GLN A 133 -7.06 16.81 5.34
N PRO A 134 -7.90 16.37 6.31
CA PRO A 134 -9.20 15.79 6.02
C PRO A 134 -10.03 16.70 5.10
N ASN A 135 -10.72 16.10 4.13
CA ASN A 135 -11.53 16.79 3.12
C ASN A 135 -10.77 17.79 2.22
N ALA A 136 -9.44 17.79 2.23
CA ALA A 136 -8.65 18.69 1.37
C ALA A 136 -8.61 18.23 -0.10
N VAL A 137 -8.88 16.95 -0.35
CA VAL A 137 -8.93 16.36 -1.71
C VAL A 137 -10.36 15.93 -1.98
N PRO A 138 -10.97 16.33 -3.11
CA PRO A 138 -12.32 15.90 -3.48
C PRO A 138 -12.47 14.37 -3.44
N GLY A 139 -13.52 13.88 -2.81
CA GLY A 139 -13.79 12.45 -2.63
C GLY A 139 -12.96 11.74 -1.56
N ARG A 140 -12.07 12.45 -0.85
CA ARG A 140 -11.28 11.90 0.26
C ARG A 140 -11.70 12.54 1.57
N ARG A 141 -12.39 11.79 2.40
CA ARG A 141 -12.80 12.21 3.74
C ARG A 141 -11.60 12.42 4.66
N TYR A 142 -10.64 11.52 4.61
CA TYR A 142 -9.53 11.48 5.57
C TYR A 142 -8.32 12.29 5.10
N GLY A 143 -7.64 12.91 6.07
CA GLY A 143 -6.30 13.42 5.89
C GLY A 143 -5.26 12.31 5.99
N VAL A 144 -4.08 12.52 5.41
CA VAL A 144 -2.96 11.59 5.50
C VAL A 144 -1.67 12.35 5.78
N CYS A 145 -0.86 11.78 6.66
CA CYS A 145 0.52 12.18 6.88
C CYS A 145 1.41 10.95 6.68
N THR A 146 2.30 11.00 5.71
CA THR A 146 3.20 9.88 5.40
C THR A 146 4.55 10.38 4.88
N VAL A 147 5.60 9.64 5.18
CA VAL A 147 6.91 9.82 4.56
C VAL A 147 7.08 8.72 3.52
N LEU A 148 7.12 9.11 2.25
CA LEU A 148 7.35 8.21 1.13
C LEU A 148 8.81 8.19 0.75
N LEU A 149 9.39 7.00 0.60
CA LEU A 149 10.68 6.77 -0.06
C LEU A 149 10.38 6.18 -1.44
N PRO A 150 10.48 6.98 -2.51
CA PRO A 150 10.23 6.48 -3.86
C PRO A 150 11.22 5.37 -4.21
N ALA A 151 10.75 4.25 -4.75
CA ALA A 151 11.59 3.20 -5.26
C ALA A 151 11.60 3.25 -6.79
N LEU A 152 12.75 3.55 -7.39
CA LEU A 152 12.91 3.63 -8.84
C LEU A 152 13.04 2.24 -9.48
N GLY A 153 13.23 1.21 -8.66
CA GLY A 153 13.15 -0.20 -9.00
C GLY A 153 12.21 -0.94 -8.05
N ALA A 154 11.40 -1.84 -8.60
CA ALA A 154 10.57 -2.74 -7.80
C ALA A 154 10.30 -4.04 -8.55
N ARG A 155 10.07 -5.10 -7.79
CA ARG A 155 9.72 -6.42 -8.30
C ARG A 155 8.66 -7.06 -7.41
N LEU A 156 7.67 -7.66 -8.03
CA LEU A 156 6.72 -8.54 -7.37
C LEU A 156 6.86 -9.94 -7.95
N THR A 157 6.87 -10.97 -7.08
CA THR A 157 6.85 -12.37 -7.50
C THR A 157 5.74 -13.12 -6.79
N ARG A 158 5.17 -14.12 -7.47
CA ARG A 158 4.29 -15.14 -6.88
C ARG A 158 4.89 -16.51 -7.18
N ASN A 159 5.24 -17.26 -6.15
CA ASN A 159 5.92 -18.57 -6.25
C ASN A 159 7.19 -18.51 -7.15
N GLY A 160 7.97 -17.43 -7.02
CA GLY A 160 9.18 -17.19 -7.79
C GLY A 160 8.97 -16.63 -9.21
N ILE A 161 7.74 -16.63 -9.74
CA ILE A 161 7.40 -16.05 -11.05
C ILE A 161 7.24 -14.55 -10.89
N ALA A 162 7.97 -13.76 -11.68
CA ALA A 162 7.91 -12.31 -11.62
C ALA A 162 6.71 -11.76 -12.39
N ALA A 163 6.05 -10.75 -11.80
CA ALA A 163 5.09 -9.94 -12.51
C ALA A 163 5.76 -9.10 -13.60
N SER A 164 5.04 -8.85 -14.68
CA SER A 164 5.50 -8.01 -15.78
C SER A 164 5.42 -6.52 -15.44
N GLY A 165 6.07 -5.70 -16.27
CA GLY A 165 6.09 -4.26 -16.12
C GLY A 165 7.22 -3.76 -15.22
N ARG A 166 7.21 -2.46 -15.00
CA ARG A 166 8.24 -1.74 -14.23
C ARG A 166 7.62 -0.58 -13.47
N PRO A 167 8.29 -0.03 -12.42
CA PRO A 167 7.91 1.25 -11.84
C PRO A 167 7.92 2.34 -12.90
N TRP A 168 6.85 3.13 -12.99
CA TRP A 168 6.86 4.32 -13.82
C TRP A 168 7.55 5.46 -13.06
N ARG A 169 8.71 5.86 -13.56
CA ARG A 169 9.51 6.94 -13.00
C ARG A 169 8.89 8.28 -13.39
N ARG A 170 8.66 9.11 -12.41
CA ARG A 170 8.03 10.43 -12.52
C ARG A 170 8.87 11.47 -11.79
N GLU A 171 8.41 12.69 -11.83
CA GLU A 171 8.89 13.80 -11.02
C GLU A 171 7.74 14.36 -10.19
N ARG A 172 8.03 14.72 -8.96
CA ARG A 172 7.12 15.44 -8.09
C ARG A 172 7.86 16.56 -7.39
N GLU A 173 7.43 17.80 -7.62
CA GLU A 173 8.04 18.98 -7.02
C GLU A 173 9.56 19.07 -7.28
N GLY A 174 10.01 18.75 -8.51
CA GLY A 174 11.42 18.76 -8.90
C GLY A 174 12.25 17.61 -8.35
N ARG A 175 11.63 16.57 -7.75
CA ARG A 175 12.31 15.41 -7.20
C ARG A 175 11.90 14.12 -7.90
N PRO A 176 12.83 13.17 -8.07
CA PRO A 176 12.50 11.86 -8.59
C PRO A 176 11.39 11.19 -7.76
N PHE A 177 10.39 10.68 -8.43
CA PHE A 177 9.25 9.96 -7.85
C PHE A 177 8.95 8.72 -8.70
N SER A 178 8.12 7.82 -8.16
CA SER A 178 7.79 6.58 -8.84
C SER A 178 6.40 6.10 -8.42
N THR A 179 5.84 5.20 -9.19
CA THR A 179 4.60 4.48 -8.86
C THR A 179 4.81 3.38 -7.82
N CYS A 180 6.05 3.23 -7.31
CA CYS A 180 6.40 2.32 -6.23
C CYS A 180 7.09 3.11 -5.12
N ALA A 181 6.73 2.85 -3.87
CA ALA A 181 7.34 3.53 -2.73
C ALA A 181 7.28 2.68 -1.46
N LEU A 182 8.21 2.94 -0.55
CA LEU A 182 8.13 2.55 0.84
C LEU A 182 7.48 3.70 1.63
N ALA A 183 6.55 3.36 2.50
CA ALA A 183 5.90 4.29 3.43
C ALA A 183 5.97 3.69 4.82
N PHE A 184 7.04 3.97 5.56
CA PHE A 184 7.28 3.41 6.90
C PHE A 184 6.58 4.18 8.02
N SER A 185 5.95 5.29 7.70
CA SER A 185 5.21 6.10 8.66
C SER A 185 4.02 6.70 7.94
N GLU A 186 2.85 6.09 8.14
CA GLU A 186 1.62 6.57 7.55
C GLU A 186 0.52 6.62 8.60
N SER A 187 -0.10 7.79 8.75
CA SER A 187 -1.23 8.01 9.65
C SER A 187 -2.36 8.68 8.90
N TRP A 188 -3.56 8.16 9.12
CA TRP A 188 -4.80 8.72 8.58
C TRP A 188 -5.64 9.31 9.69
N THR A 189 -6.17 10.50 9.45
CA THR A 189 -6.94 11.27 10.43
C THR A 189 -8.31 11.62 9.88
N ASP A 190 -9.32 11.61 10.75
CA ASP A 190 -10.66 12.11 10.46
C ASP A 190 -10.87 13.50 11.07
N VAL A 191 -11.89 14.21 10.60
CA VAL A 191 -12.40 15.40 11.31
C VAL A 191 -13.25 14.91 12.46
N ARG A 192 -12.98 15.34 13.68
CA ARG A 192 -13.96 15.14 14.75
C ARG A 192 -15.19 15.99 14.46
N THR A 193 -16.32 15.32 14.35
CA THR A 193 -17.64 15.93 14.42
C THR A 193 -17.97 16.28 15.87
#